data_e6ccfa727914f53d7b1e19118404a5c8
#
_entry.id   e6ccfa727914f53d7b1e19118404a5c8
#
_cell.length_a   1.000
_cell.length_b   1.000
_cell.length_c   1.000
_cell.angle_alpha   90.00
_cell.angle_beta   90.00
_cell.angle_gamma   90.00
#
_symmetry.space_group_name_H-M   'P 1'
#
loop_
_entity.id
_entity.type
_entity.pdbx_description
1 polymer ?
#
loop_
_entity_poly.entity_id
_entity_poly.type
_entity_poly.pdbx_seq_one_letter_code
_entity_poly.pdbx_strand_id
1 'polypeptide(L)'
;MKLNEPIKVGNLTLKNRVMFPPLTTGYEERDGSIGPRSLAFYERLAKGGTAYIVIGDVAPVRTASPTPKLYDPSQIPTFKALADALHKYDAKLALQVFYPEYDVPGVGRLIGQAMMLKQEAAKIKATGDEAAFSEKMAAFSSSVSGICSNNATKFF
;
A
#
# COMPACT_ATOMS: atom_id res chain seq x y z
N MET A 1 -32.83 8.72 2.87
CA MET A 1 -31.48 8.45 2.35
C MET A 1 -31.29 6.93 2.38
N LYS A 2 -31.00 6.30 1.23
CA LYS A 2 -31.01 4.83 1.08
C LYS A 2 -29.68 4.15 1.48
N LEU A 3 -28.84 4.80 2.29
CA LEU A 3 -27.49 4.33 2.61
C LEU A 3 -27.49 2.96 3.31
N ASN A 4 -28.43 2.76 4.23
CA ASN A 4 -28.54 1.53 5.05
C ASN A 4 -29.42 0.44 4.41
N GLU A 5 -29.96 0.69 3.20
CA GLU A 5 -30.75 -0.31 2.48
C GLU A 5 -29.82 -1.28 1.74
N PRO A 6 -30.17 -2.57 1.70
CA PRO A 6 -29.44 -3.55 0.90
C PRO A 6 -29.37 -3.15 -0.58
N ILE A 7 -28.31 -3.58 -1.25
CA ILE A 7 -28.14 -3.38 -2.69
C ILE A 7 -27.61 -4.67 -3.33
N LYS A 8 -28.16 -4.98 -4.51
CA LYS A 8 -27.67 -6.08 -5.34
C LYS A 8 -26.71 -5.56 -6.38
N VAL A 9 -25.51 -6.15 -6.43
CA VAL A 9 -24.42 -5.85 -7.38
C VAL A 9 -24.06 -7.15 -8.10
N GLY A 10 -24.55 -7.33 -9.33
CA GLY A 10 -24.43 -8.61 -10.03
C GLY A 10 -25.10 -9.74 -9.23
N ASN A 11 -24.36 -10.77 -8.89
CA ASN A 11 -24.83 -11.90 -8.07
C ASN A 11 -24.61 -11.69 -6.57
N LEU A 12 -24.03 -10.57 -6.17
CA LEU A 12 -23.71 -10.27 -4.78
C LEU A 12 -24.78 -9.37 -4.17
N THR A 13 -25.26 -9.73 -2.98
CA THR A 13 -26.13 -8.84 -2.17
C THR A 13 -25.29 -8.26 -1.03
N LEU A 14 -25.25 -6.94 -0.94
CA LEU A 14 -24.59 -6.21 0.13
C LEU A 14 -25.67 -5.74 1.13
N LYS A 15 -25.37 -5.84 2.43
CA LYS A 15 -26.30 -5.45 3.51
C LYS A 15 -26.66 -3.96 3.54
N ASN A 16 -25.81 -3.11 2.94
CA ASN A 16 -26.00 -1.67 2.80
C ASN A 16 -25.12 -1.11 1.67
N ARG A 17 -25.07 0.19 1.49
CA ARG A 17 -24.33 0.89 0.41
C ARG A 17 -23.02 1.53 0.91
N VAL A 18 -22.49 1.08 2.04
CA VAL A 18 -21.22 1.57 2.59
C VAL A 18 -20.09 0.67 2.12
N MET A 19 -19.14 1.25 1.41
CA MET A 19 -17.93 0.59 0.95
C MET A 19 -16.69 1.26 1.53
N PHE A 20 -15.71 0.45 1.94
CA PHE A 20 -14.35 0.90 2.22
C PHE A 20 -13.52 0.73 0.94
N PRO A 21 -13.01 1.83 0.34
CA PRO A 21 -12.29 1.79 -0.92
C PRO A 21 -10.89 1.20 -0.74
N PRO A 22 -10.24 0.76 -1.85
CA PRO A 22 -8.88 0.28 -1.79
C PRO A 22 -7.92 1.40 -1.41
N LEU A 23 -7.05 1.13 -0.45
CA LEU A 23 -5.94 1.99 -0.07
C LEU A 23 -4.82 1.17 0.57
N THR A 24 -3.59 1.68 0.53
CA THR A 24 -2.44 1.10 1.20
C THR A 24 -2.42 1.57 2.66
N THR A 25 -2.57 0.64 3.60
CA THR A 25 -2.57 0.95 5.05
C THR A 25 -1.17 0.99 5.65
N GLY A 26 -0.24 0.23 5.10
CA GLY A 26 1.09 0.03 5.67
C GLY A 26 1.07 -0.73 7.00
N TYR A 27 0.01 -1.52 7.26
CA TYR A 27 -0.15 -2.31 8.48
C TYR A 27 0.22 -3.77 8.29
N GLU A 28 0.54 -4.15 7.06
CA GLU A 28 0.90 -5.51 6.66
C GLU A 28 2.28 -5.88 7.23
N GLU A 29 2.52 -7.16 7.37
CA GLU A 29 3.82 -7.69 7.77
C GLU A 29 4.87 -7.46 6.66
N ARG A 30 6.14 -7.61 6.98
CA ARG A 30 7.24 -7.34 6.02
C ARG A 30 7.17 -8.20 4.75
N ASP A 31 6.64 -9.42 4.88
CA ASP A 31 6.41 -10.32 3.75
C ASP A 31 5.11 -10.00 2.99
N GLY A 32 4.34 -9.02 3.46
CA GLY A 32 3.05 -8.60 2.89
C GLY A 32 1.86 -9.44 3.35
N SER A 33 2.04 -10.34 4.31
CA SER A 33 0.94 -11.09 4.90
C SER A 33 0.05 -10.21 5.79
N ILE A 34 -1.18 -10.65 6.01
CA ILE A 34 -2.13 -9.97 6.89
C ILE A 34 -1.80 -10.33 8.34
N GLY A 35 -1.16 -9.41 9.04
CA GLY A 35 -0.84 -9.57 10.45
C GLY A 35 -1.95 -9.09 11.39
N PRO A 36 -1.75 -9.18 12.72
CA PRO A 36 -2.74 -8.80 13.72
C PRO A 36 -3.21 -7.34 13.60
N ARG A 37 -2.34 -6.43 13.19
CA ARG A 37 -2.64 -5.01 13.05
C ARG A 37 -3.60 -4.75 11.88
N SER A 38 -3.33 -5.32 10.71
CA SER A 38 -4.21 -5.28 9.54
C SER A 38 -5.55 -5.94 9.85
N LEU A 39 -5.53 -7.13 10.45
CA LEU A 39 -6.72 -7.86 10.82
C LEU A 39 -7.64 -7.02 11.73
N ALA A 40 -7.09 -6.45 12.80
CA ALA A 40 -7.85 -5.62 13.74
C ALA A 40 -8.42 -4.36 13.08
N PHE A 41 -7.68 -3.74 12.14
CA PHE A 41 -8.14 -2.57 11.41
C PHE A 41 -9.36 -2.89 10.55
N TYR A 42 -9.27 -3.90 9.70
CA TYR A 42 -10.36 -4.26 8.80
C TYR A 42 -11.57 -4.87 9.54
N GLU A 43 -11.33 -5.67 10.58
CA GLU A 43 -12.42 -6.20 11.41
C GLU A 43 -13.20 -5.07 12.09
N ARG A 44 -12.54 -4.00 12.54
CA ARG A 44 -13.21 -2.82 13.11
C ARG A 44 -14.12 -2.13 12.09
N LEU A 45 -13.72 -2.03 10.83
CA LEU A 45 -14.55 -1.48 9.75
C LEU A 45 -15.80 -2.34 9.52
N ALA A 46 -15.64 -3.66 9.46
CA ALA A 46 -16.75 -4.60 9.27
C ALA A 46 -17.73 -4.55 10.45
N LYS A 47 -17.21 -4.54 11.69
CA LYS A 47 -17.98 -4.37 12.93
C LYS A 47 -18.71 -3.02 12.96
N GLY A 48 -18.12 -1.96 12.42
CA GLY A 48 -18.73 -0.64 12.27
C GLY A 48 -19.84 -0.57 11.22
N GLY A 49 -20.15 -1.66 10.52
CA GLY A 49 -21.28 -1.75 9.59
C GLY A 49 -20.92 -1.66 8.11
N THR A 50 -19.65 -1.54 7.73
CA THR A 50 -19.23 -1.55 6.32
C THR A 50 -19.65 -2.86 5.65
N ALA A 51 -20.34 -2.75 4.50
CA ALA A 51 -20.85 -3.93 3.77
C ALA A 51 -19.83 -4.52 2.79
N TYR A 52 -18.96 -3.69 2.24
CA TYR A 52 -17.99 -4.10 1.23
C TYR A 52 -16.64 -3.46 1.51
N ILE A 53 -15.61 -4.28 1.66
CA ILE A 53 -14.25 -3.84 1.97
C ILE A 53 -13.33 -4.31 0.85
N VAL A 54 -12.60 -3.36 0.27
CA VAL A 54 -11.59 -3.66 -0.77
C VAL A 54 -10.20 -3.45 -0.18
N ILE A 55 -9.41 -4.51 -0.16
CA ILE A 55 -7.99 -4.41 0.18
C ILE A 55 -7.25 -3.88 -1.05
N GLY A 56 -6.55 -2.75 -0.89
CA GLY A 56 -5.80 -2.12 -1.96
C GLY A 56 -4.41 -2.70 -2.18
N ASP A 57 -3.92 -2.55 -3.40
CA ASP A 57 -2.52 -2.76 -3.78
C ASP A 57 -1.97 -4.17 -3.45
N VAL A 58 -2.81 -5.22 -3.56
CA VAL A 58 -2.37 -6.59 -3.32
C VAL A 58 -1.44 -7.04 -4.45
N ALA A 59 -0.14 -7.11 -4.16
CA ALA A 59 0.85 -7.48 -5.14
C ALA A 59 0.92 -9.02 -5.33
N PRO A 60 0.75 -9.53 -6.57
CA PRO A 60 0.89 -10.96 -6.88
C PRO A 60 2.35 -11.37 -7.08
N VAL A 61 3.28 -10.49 -6.79
CA VAL A 61 4.72 -10.68 -6.90
C VAL A 61 5.45 -10.17 -5.66
N ARG A 62 6.66 -10.64 -5.46
CA ARG A 62 7.55 -10.11 -4.42
C ARG A 62 7.98 -8.69 -4.77
N THR A 63 7.65 -7.73 -3.93
CA THR A 63 8.00 -6.32 -4.08
C THR A 63 8.54 -5.73 -2.77
N ALA A 64 9.36 -4.68 -2.86
CA ALA A 64 9.83 -3.92 -1.71
C ALA A 64 8.76 -2.96 -1.13
N SER A 65 7.66 -2.74 -1.85
CA SER A 65 6.58 -1.87 -1.39
C SER A 65 5.94 -2.41 -0.11
N PRO A 66 5.54 -1.54 0.83
CA PRO A 66 4.84 -1.92 2.06
C PRO A 66 3.35 -2.17 1.78
N THR A 67 3.06 -3.05 0.85
CA THR A 67 1.71 -3.42 0.42
C THR A 67 1.39 -4.85 0.81
N PRO A 68 0.11 -5.22 0.93
CA PRO A 68 -0.25 -6.63 1.04
C PRO A 68 0.25 -7.41 -0.17
N LYS A 69 0.69 -8.63 0.04
CA LYS A 69 1.23 -9.48 -1.02
C LYS A 69 0.57 -10.85 -0.96
N LEU A 70 0.31 -11.40 -2.14
CA LEU A 70 -0.23 -12.75 -2.30
C LEU A 70 0.47 -13.44 -3.47
N TYR A 71 1.77 -13.66 -3.30
CA TYR A 71 2.65 -14.30 -4.29
C TYR A 71 3.08 -15.73 -3.89
N ASP A 72 2.87 -16.09 -2.62
CA ASP A 72 3.25 -17.38 -2.05
C ASP A 72 2.07 -18.05 -1.35
N PRO A 73 1.87 -19.37 -1.52
CA PRO A 73 0.79 -20.10 -0.86
C PRO A 73 0.77 -19.99 0.67
N SER A 74 1.92 -19.76 1.32
CA SER A 74 2.00 -19.58 2.78
C SER A 74 1.26 -18.34 3.27
N GLN A 75 0.95 -17.39 2.39
CA GLN A 75 0.20 -16.18 2.72
C GLN A 75 -1.33 -16.40 2.70
N ILE A 76 -1.81 -17.44 2.01
CA ILE A 76 -3.24 -17.74 1.88
C ILE A 76 -3.95 -17.84 3.23
N PRO A 77 -3.41 -18.54 4.27
CA PRO A 77 -4.08 -18.64 5.57
C PRO A 77 -4.35 -17.29 6.24
N THR A 78 -3.47 -16.31 6.05
CA THR A 78 -3.62 -14.97 6.65
C THR A 78 -4.74 -14.17 5.99
N PHE A 79 -4.87 -14.25 4.66
CA PHE A 79 -5.99 -13.65 3.93
C PHE A 79 -7.31 -14.37 4.22
N LYS A 80 -7.26 -15.71 4.37
CA LYS A 80 -8.43 -16.48 4.80
C LYS A 80 -8.90 -16.05 6.19
N ALA A 81 -8.00 -15.92 7.15
CA ALA A 81 -8.34 -15.45 8.51
C ALA A 81 -9.00 -14.06 8.47
N LEU A 82 -8.51 -13.16 7.61
CA LEU A 82 -9.15 -11.87 7.38
C LEU A 82 -10.56 -12.03 6.82
N ALA A 83 -10.74 -12.83 5.77
CA ALA A 83 -12.05 -13.06 5.17
C ALA A 83 -13.04 -13.62 6.22
N ASP A 84 -12.62 -14.62 6.99
CA ASP A 84 -13.42 -15.24 8.03
C ASP A 84 -13.83 -14.21 9.12
N ALA A 85 -12.93 -13.30 9.49
CA ALA A 85 -13.22 -12.24 10.46
C ALA A 85 -14.26 -11.25 9.95
N LEU A 86 -14.16 -10.83 8.67
CA LEU A 86 -15.08 -9.88 8.06
C LEU A 86 -16.47 -10.50 7.82
N HIS A 87 -16.51 -11.76 7.39
CA HIS A 87 -17.75 -12.48 7.13
C HIS A 87 -18.63 -12.64 8.38
N LYS A 88 -18.06 -12.66 9.58
CA LYS A 88 -18.84 -12.64 10.85
C LYS A 88 -19.79 -11.47 10.96
N TYR A 89 -19.48 -10.37 10.30
CA TYR A 89 -20.26 -9.13 10.29
C TYR A 89 -21.02 -8.92 8.98
N ASP A 90 -21.15 -9.95 8.14
CA ASP A 90 -21.73 -9.86 6.79
C ASP A 90 -21.10 -8.76 5.94
N ALA A 91 -19.80 -8.54 6.09
CA ALA A 91 -19.02 -7.70 5.22
C ALA A 91 -18.38 -8.56 4.11
N LYS A 92 -18.49 -8.13 2.86
CA LYS A 92 -17.87 -8.82 1.72
C LYS A 92 -16.47 -8.27 1.51
N LEU A 93 -15.53 -9.14 1.16
CA LEU A 93 -14.14 -8.82 0.91
C LEU A 93 -13.81 -8.92 -0.58
N ALA A 94 -13.11 -7.93 -1.09
CA ALA A 94 -12.45 -8.00 -2.39
C ALA A 94 -10.97 -7.63 -2.27
N LEU A 95 -10.17 -8.12 -3.20
CA LEU A 95 -8.77 -7.79 -3.33
C LEU A 95 -8.57 -7.00 -4.63
N GLN A 96 -8.00 -5.81 -4.54
CA GLN A 96 -7.53 -5.09 -5.71
C GLN A 96 -6.12 -5.59 -6.02
N VAL A 97 -6.01 -6.44 -7.03
CA VAL A 97 -4.71 -6.94 -7.48
C VAL A 97 -3.97 -5.84 -8.24
N PHE A 98 -2.79 -5.53 -7.79
CA PHE A 98 -1.91 -4.52 -8.38
C PHE A 98 -0.58 -5.16 -8.78
N TYR A 99 -0.25 -5.10 -10.07
CA TYR A 99 1.04 -5.57 -10.57
C TYR A 99 1.97 -4.36 -10.77
N PRO A 100 2.99 -4.18 -9.91
CA PRO A 100 3.94 -3.09 -10.07
C PRO A 100 4.88 -3.37 -11.24
N GLU A 101 4.77 -2.61 -12.31
CA GLU A 101 5.65 -2.69 -13.49
C GLU A 101 6.97 -1.94 -13.33
N TYR A 102 7.40 -1.66 -12.11
CA TYR A 102 8.70 -0.99 -11.91
C TYR A 102 9.78 -2.02 -11.55
N ASP A 103 10.98 -1.74 -12.02
CA ASP A 103 12.19 -2.49 -11.64
C ASP A 103 12.44 -2.35 -10.14
N VAL A 104 11.96 -3.31 -9.36
CA VAL A 104 12.11 -3.32 -7.89
C VAL A 104 13.57 -3.25 -7.44
N PRO A 105 14.55 -3.94 -8.07
CA PRO A 105 15.97 -3.75 -7.75
C PRO A 105 16.49 -2.35 -8.07
N GLY A 106 16.04 -1.77 -9.20
CA GLY A 106 16.38 -0.41 -9.58
C GLY A 106 15.83 0.63 -8.62
N VAL A 107 14.58 0.50 -8.23
CA VAL A 107 13.92 1.37 -7.23
C VAL A 107 14.62 1.29 -5.88
N GLY A 108 14.95 0.09 -5.40
CA GLY A 108 15.67 -0.10 -4.13
C GLY A 108 17.03 0.61 -4.13
N ARG A 109 17.77 0.54 -5.25
CA ARG A 109 19.05 1.23 -5.44
C ARG A 109 18.88 2.75 -5.42
N LEU A 110 17.88 3.27 -6.14
CA LEU A 110 17.59 4.72 -6.18
C LEU A 110 17.16 5.26 -4.81
N ILE A 111 16.34 4.52 -4.07
CA ILE A 111 15.97 4.87 -2.70
C ILE A 111 17.20 4.90 -1.80
N GLY A 112 18.08 3.90 -1.93
CA GLY A 112 19.34 3.85 -1.19
C GLY A 112 20.22 5.08 -1.47
N GLN A 113 20.40 5.45 -2.74
CA GLN A 113 21.14 6.64 -3.14
C GLN A 113 20.51 7.92 -2.59
N ALA A 114 19.18 8.06 -2.67
CA ALA A 114 18.45 9.20 -2.14
C ALA A 114 18.61 9.33 -0.62
N MET A 115 18.60 8.21 0.11
CA MET A 115 18.83 8.20 1.55
C MET A 115 20.26 8.63 1.91
N MET A 116 21.27 8.16 1.17
CA MET A 116 22.66 8.57 1.37
C MET A 116 22.84 10.08 1.15
N LEU A 117 22.31 10.62 0.05
CA LEU A 117 22.36 12.06 -0.24
C LEU A 117 21.68 12.88 0.86
N LYS A 118 20.56 12.42 1.38
CA LYS A 118 19.86 13.07 2.50
C LYS A 118 20.70 13.06 3.77
N GLN A 119 21.39 11.96 4.08
CA GLN A 119 22.27 11.89 5.24
C GLN A 119 23.50 12.81 5.10
N GLU A 120 24.09 12.89 3.90
CA GLU A 120 25.19 13.81 3.61
C GLU A 120 24.75 15.26 3.75
N ALA A 121 23.59 15.62 3.16
CA ALA A 121 23.01 16.97 3.31
C ALA A 121 22.80 17.34 4.79
N ALA A 122 22.30 16.41 5.61
CA ALA A 122 22.12 16.65 7.03
C ALA A 122 23.46 16.93 7.77
N LYS A 123 24.55 16.21 7.39
CA LYS A 123 25.88 16.48 7.93
C LYS A 123 26.40 17.85 7.53
N ILE A 124 26.25 18.24 6.27
CA ILE A 124 26.65 19.56 5.76
C ILE A 124 25.86 20.66 6.47
N LYS A 125 24.56 20.49 6.65
CA LYS A 125 23.74 21.45 7.39
C LYS A 125 24.25 21.67 8.81
N ALA A 126 24.77 20.63 9.46
CA ALA A 126 25.34 20.74 10.80
C ALA A 126 26.66 21.56 10.85
N THR A 127 27.35 21.73 9.71
CA THR A 127 28.55 22.60 9.61
C THR A 127 28.22 24.07 9.32
N GLY A 128 26.95 24.39 9.00
CA GLY A 128 26.52 25.76 8.67
C GLY A 128 26.84 26.20 7.24
N ASP A 129 27.33 25.31 6.39
CA ASP A 129 27.59 25.59 4.97
C ASP A 129 26.29 25.53 4.14
N GLU A 130 25.59 26.64 4.05
CA GLU A 130 24.31 26.78 3.36
C GLU A 130 24.44 26.54 1.84
N ALA A 131 25.57 26.87 1.22
CA ALA A 131 25.78 26.69 -0.21
C ALA A 131 25.93 25.19 -0.54
N ALA A 132 26.77 24.47 0.18
CA ALA A 132 26.96 23.04 0.02
C ALA A 132 25.68 22.26 0.41
N PHE A 133 24.93 22.71 1.41
CA PHE A 133 23.63 22.13 1.76
C PHE A 133 22.63 22.26 0.60
N SER A 134 22.52 23.46 0.00
CA SER A 134 21.60 23.72 -1.12
C SER A 134 21.93 22.86 -2.33
N GLU A 135 23.22 22.70 -2.68
CA GLU A 135 23.67 21.83 -3.76
C GLU A 135 23.29 20.36 -3.52
N LYS A 136 23.52 19.84 -2.32
CA LYS A 136 23.15 18.46 -1.96
C LYS A 136 21.63 18.23 -1.97
N MET A 137 20.84 19.21 -1.54
CA MET A 137 19.38 19.13 -1.58
C MET A 137 18.84 19.18 -3.03
N ALA A 138 19.46 19.93 -3.92
CA ALA A 138 19.14 19.93 -5.34
C ALA A 138 19.42 18.54 -5.97
N ALA A 139 20.57 17.94 -5.68
CA ALA A 139 20.92 16.59 -6.12
C ALA A 139 19.93 15.53 -5.60
N PHE A 140 19.51 15.65 -4.32
CA PHE A 140 18.48 14.77 -3.73
C PHE A 140 17.14 14.90 -4.48
N SER A 141 16.68 16.15 -4.71
CA SER A 141 15.43 16.43 -5.42
C SER A 141 15.46 15.86 -6.85
N SER A 142 16.58 16.02 -7.57
CA SER A 142 16.78 15.46 -8.91
C SER A 142 16.74 13.94 -8.93
N SER A 143 17.35 13.28 -7.94
CA SER A 143 17.31 11.81 -7.80
C SER A 143 15.89 11.29 -7.58
N VAL A 144 15.11 11.96 -6.73
CA VAL A 144 13.71 11.60 -6.46
C VAL A 144 12.84 11.85 -7.69
N SER A 145 13.03 12.95 -8.39
CA SER A 145 12.30 13.26 -9.64
C SER A 145 12.60 12.26 -10.75
N GLY A 146 13.84 11.77 -10.84
CA GLY A 146 14.24 10.72 -11.78
C GLY A 146 13.54 9.38 -11.51
N ILE A 147 13.21 9.07 -10.26
CA ILE A 147 12.41 7.89 -9.89
C ILE A 147 10.98 8.02 -10.46
N CYS A 148 10.39 9.20 -10.38
CA CYS A 148 9.03 9.45 -10.87
C CYS A 148 8.95 9.53 -12.39
N SER A 149 9.92 10.19 -13.06
CA SER A 149 9.90 10.40 -14.51
C SER A 149 10.20 9.14 -15.32
N ASN A 150 11.11 8.27 -14.86
CA ASN A 150 11.39 6.99 -15.52
C ASN A 150 10.20 6.01 -15.51
N ASN A 151 9.25 6.19 -14.60
CA ASN A 151 8.03 5.41 -14.58
C ASN A 151 6.93 5.98 -15.49
N ALA A 152 6.92 7.28 -15.75
CA ALA A 152 5.92 7.92 -16.63
C ALA A 152 6.16 7.66 -18.13
N THR A 153 7.40 7.46 -18.55
CA THR A 153 7.77 7.29 -19.97
C THR A 153 7.58 5.89 -20.53
N LYS A 154 7.21 4.90 -19.70
CA LYS A 154 6.92 3.52 -20.14
C LYS A 154 5.43 3.23 -20.38
N PHE A 155 4.55 4.21 -20.20
CA PHE A 155 3.09 4.04 -20.33
C PHE A 155 2.47 4.67 -21.60
N PHE A 156 3.31 5.01 -22.62
CA PHE A 156 2.81 5.47 -23.92
C PHE A 156 3.52 4.77 -25.06
#